data_eb2d20c099859cbcab0e1469cd6fe2d1
#
_entry.id   eb2d20c099859cbcab0e1469cd6fe2d1
#
_cell.length_a   1.000
_cell.length_b   1.000
_cell.length_c   1.000
_cell.angle_alpha   90.00
_cell.angle_beta   90.00
_cell.angle_gamma   90.00
#
_symmetry.space_group_name_H-M   'P 1'
#
loop_
_entity.id
_entity.type
_entity.pdbx_description
1 polymer ?
#
loop_
_entity_poly.entity_id
_entity_poly.type
_entity_poly.pdbx_seq_one_letter_code
_entity_poly.pdbx_strand_id
1 'polypeptide(L)'
;MDFKEKQLSSKLIYDGKVVKLYVDDVKCPNNNISKREIVKHNGGVCVLAIVDNKVILEKQYRYAYDEVLYELPAGKLEINEDSYEAGLRELEEETGYKAKSLINYGKMYPTCGYSNEIIYLYVAEGLSKSQRNLDEDEFIDIEFVEIDKVIEMINQGIIKDAKTICLISKYLLANKK
;
A
#
# COMPACT_ATOMS: atom_id res chain seq x y z
N MET A 1 -18.28 3.05 -26.47
CA MET A 1 -17.87 1.63 -26.44
C MET A 1 -18.08 1.14 -25.00
N ASP A 2 -18.80 0.06 -24.77
CA ASP A 2 -18.85 -0.56 -23.47
C ASP A 2 -17.64 -1.50 -23.31
N PHE A 3 -16.85 -1.29 -22.28
CA PHE A 3 -15.66 -2.09 -21.97
C PHE A 3 -15.91 -3.17 -20.92
N LYS A 4 -17.17 -3.22 -20.38
CA LYS A 4 -17.49 -4.12 -19.29
C LYS A 4 -17.49 -5.58 -19.72
N GLU A 5 -16.77 -6.40 -18.98
CA GLU A 5 -16.83 -7.86 -19.08
C GLU A 5 -17.85 -8.41 -18.09
N LYS A 6 -18.53 -9.50 -18.49
CA LYS A 6 -19.48 -10.19 -17.63
C LYS A 6 -18.90 -11.51 -17.17
N GLN A 7 -18.75 -11.68 -15.84
CA GLN A 7 -18.38 -12.96 -15.26
C GLN A 7 -19.46 -14.02 -15.56
N LEU A 8 -19.05 -15.17 -16.06
CA LEU A 8 -19.90 -16.34 -16.36
C LEU A 8 -19.73 -17.42 -15.30
N SER A 9 -18.50 -17.68 -14.88
CA SER A 9 -18.16 -18.64 -13.84
C SER A 9 -16.92 -18.17 -13.08
N SER A 10 -16.68 -18.73 -11.90
CA SER A 10 -15.50 -18.47 -11.07
C SER A 10 -15.07 -19.77 -10.40
N LYS A 11 -13.78 -20.10 -10.49
CA LYS A 11 -13.19 -21.26 -9.83
C LYS A 11 -12.07 -20.81 -8.91
N LEU A 12 -12.18 -21.14 -7.63
CA LEU A 12 -11.09 -21.00 -6.66
C LEU A 12 -10.00 -22.03 -6.97
N ILE A 13 -8.77 -21.56 -7.15
CA ILE A 13 -7.60 -22.40 -7.45
C ILE A 13 -6.71 -22.56 -6.22
N TYR A 14 -6.54 -21.46 -5.44
CA TYR A 14 -5.72 -21.45 -4.23
C TYR A 14 -6.39 -20.58 -3.17
N ASP A 15 -6.46 -21.08 -1.94
CA ASP A 15 -7.01 -20.40 -0.75
C ASP A 15 -5.91 -20.26 0.29
N GLY A 16 -5.16 -19.15 0.21
CA GLY A 16 -4.07 -18.84 1.12
C GLY A 16 -4.48 -17.86 2.23
N LYS A 17 -3.59 -17.69 3.21
CA LYS A 17 -3.79 -16.74 4.33
C LYS A 17 -3.85 -15.29 3.83
N VAL A 18 -3.00 -14.91 2.88
CA VAL A 18 -2.88 -13.53 2.38
C VAL A 18 -3.65 -13.32 1.09
N VAL A 19 -3.56 -14.28 0.16
CA VAL A 19 -4.16 -14.14 -1.18
C VAL A 19 -5.01 -15.36 -1.53
N LYS A 20 -6.05 -15.13 -2.34
CA LYS A 20 -6.84 -16.19 -2.97
C LYS A 20 -6.74 -16.04 -4.48
N LEU A 21 -6.43 -17.13 -5.18
CA LEU A 21 -6.36 -17.15 -6.64
C LEU A 21 -7.63 -17.75 -7.22
N TYR A 22 -8.26 -17.01 -8.12
CA TYR A 22 -9.42 -17.43 -8.89
C TYR A 22 -9.10 -17.47 -10.39
N VAL A 23 -9.77 -18.38 -11.10
CA VAL A 23 -9.86 -18.34 -12.57
C VAL A 23 -11.33 -18.18 -12.94
N ASP A 24 -11.61 -17.07 -13.59
CA ASP A 24 -12.96 -16.69 -14.03
C ASP A 24 -13.10 -16.87 -15.54
N ASP A 25 -14.23 -17.45 -15.99
CA ASP A 25 -14.67 -17.32 -17.38
C ASP A 25 -15.46 -16.02 -17.51
N VAL A 26 -15.10 -15.21 -18.50
CA VAL A 26 -15.77 -13.92 -18.73
C VAL A 26 -16.23 -13.81 -20.17
N LYS A 27 -17.37 -13.14 -20.37
CA LYS A 27 -17.84 -12.72 -21.68
C LYS A 27 -17.34 -11.30 -21.96
N CYS A 28 -16.50 -11.17 -22.98
CA CYS A 28 -15.94 -9.90 -23.44
C CYS A 28 -16.99 -9.04 -24.20
N PRO A 29 -16.74 -7.74 -24.41
CA PRO A 29 -17.63 -6.85 -25.16
C PRO A 29 -17.94 -7.30 -26.58
N ASN A 30 -17.03 -8.03 -27.22
CA ASN A 30 -17.19 -8.63 -28.55
C ASN A 30 -17.95 -9.98 -28.54
N ASN A 31 -18.53 -10.37 -27.40
CA ASN A 31 -19.20 -11.65 -27.13
C ASN A 31 -18.28 -12.89 -27.06
N ASN A 32 -16.98 -12.76 -27.23
CA ASN A 32 -16.06 -13.88 -27.04
C ASN A 32 -15.95 -14.27 -25.56
N ILE A 33 -15.67 -15.54 -25.30
CA ILE A 33 -15.37 -16.03 -23.95
C ILE A 33 -13.85 -16.03 -23.76
N SER A 34 -13.41 -15.54 -22.62
CA SER A 34 -12.00 -15.51 -22.24
C SER A 34 -11.84 -15.86 -20.76
N LYS A 35 -10.60 -16.13 -20.34
CA LYS A 35 -10.29 -16.38 -18.91
C LYS A 35 -9.62 -15.17 -18.28
N ARG A 36 -9.89 -14.98 -16.98
CA ARG A 36 -9.19 -14.00 -16.12
C ARG A 36 -8.66 -14.73 -14.89
N GLU A 37 -7.38 -14.55 -14.63
CA GLU A 37 -6.74 -14.97 -13.39
C GLU A 37 -6.80 -13.80 -12.43
N ILE A 38 -7.42 -14.00 -11.27
CA ILE A 38 -7.68 -12.92 -10.31
C ILE A 38 -7.10 -13.31 -8.95
N VAL A 39 -6.17 -12.51 -8.48
CA VAL A 39 -5.67 -12.54 -7.10
C VAL A 39 -6.56 -11.63 -6.25
N LYS A 40 -7.26 -12.21 -5.28
CA LYS A 40 -8.04 -11.43 -4.30
C LYS A 40 -7.23 -11.20 -3.04
N HIS A 41 -7.25 -9.94 -2.59
CA HIS A 41 -6.58 -9.43 -1.41
C HIS A 41 -7.52 -8.49 -0.64
N ASN A 42 -7.36 -8.39 0.68
CA ASN A 42 -8.22 -7.52 1.52
C ASN A 42 -7.94 -6.04 1.32
N GLY A 43 -6.82 -5.70 0.70
CA GLY A 43 -6.33 -4.34 0.58
C GLY A 43 -5.33 -3.98 1.67
N GLY A 44 -4.90 -2.72 1.66
CA GLY A 44 -3.94 -2.20 2.63
C GLY A 44 -4.02 -0.68 2.75
N VAL A 45 -3.17 -0.16 3.63
CA VAL A 45 -2.99 1.27 3.86
C VAL A 45 -1.54 1.64 3.68
N CYS A 46 -1.28 2.90 3.36
CA CYS A 46 0.05 3.49 3.33
C CYS A 46 -0.04 4.91 3.89
N VAL A 47 0.84 5.25 4.83
CA VAL A 47 0.79 6.50 5.58
C VAL A 47 2.10 7.28 5.43
N LEU A 48 2.02 8.50 4.91
CA LEU A 48 3.13 9.45 4.93
C LEU A 48 3.16 10.17 6.29
N ALA A 49 4.21 9.95 7.04
CA ALA A 49 4.48 10.62 8.31
C ALA A 49 5.73 11.50 8.21
N ILE A 50 5.60 12.77 8.59
CA ILE A 50 6.70 13.76 8.55
C ILE A 50 6.91 14.34 9.94
N VAL A 51 8.10 14.17 10.49
CA VAL A 51 8.54 14.69 11.79
C VAL A 51 9.76 15.58 11.56
N ASP A 52 9.73 16.82 12.04
CA ASP A 52 10.84 17.77 11.91
C ASP A 52 11.39 17.88 10.47
N ASN A 53 10.49 17.99 9.49
CA ASN A 53 10.77 18.01 8.04
C ASN A 53 11.40 16.73 7.46
N LYS A 54 11.38 15.63 8.21
CA LYS A 54 11.88 14.33 7.76
C LYS A 54 10.75 13.32 7.61
N VAL A 55 10.76 12.61 6.50
CA VAL A 55 9.86 11.48 6.25
C VAL A 55 10.35 10.30 7.09
N ILE A 56 9.43 9.61 7.74
CA ILE A 56 9.70 8.31 8.33
C ILE A 56 9.65 7.28 7.20
N LEU A 57 10.79 6.67 6.92
CA LEU A 57 10.89 5.53 6.01
C LEU A 57 11.20 4.28 6.81
N GLU A 58 10.70 3.16 6.32
CA GLU A 58 10.95 1.82 6.82
C GLU A 58 11.88 1.08 5.90
N LYS A 59 12.76 0.27 6.48
CA LYS A 59 13.57 -0.72 5.75
C LYS A 59 13.08 -2.09 6.13
N GLN A 60 12.50 -2.79 5.17
CA GLN A 60 11.97 -4.13 5.36
C GLN A 60 12.44 -5.07 4.25
N TYR A 61 12.87 -6.27 4.64
CA TYR A 61 13.18 -7.32 3.67
C TYR A 61 11.91 -7.86 3.03
N ARG A 62 11.88 -7.85 1.71
CA ARG A 62 10.75 -8.37 0.92
C ARG A 62 11.15 -9.65 0.20
N TYR A 63 10.76 -10.78 0.77
CA TYR A 63 11.11 -12.12 0.28
C TYR A 63 10.85 -12.32 -1.22
N ALA A 64 9.76 -11.75 -1.76
CA ALA A 64 9.43 -11.89 -3.18
C ALA A 64 10.45 -11.23 -4.12
N TYR A 65 11.22 -10.26 -3.63
CA TYR A 65 12.25 -9.54 -4.39
C TYR A 65 13.68 -9.91 -3.96
N ASP A 66 13.82 -10.66 -2.85
CA ASP A 66 15.12 -10.98 -2.22
C ASP A 66 15.93 -9.71 -1.91
N GLU A 67 15.25 -8.65 -1.44
CA GLU A 67 15.82 -7.32 -1.28
C GLU A 67 15.24 -6.59 -0.06
N VAL A 68 16.06 -5.75 0.58
CA VAL A 68 15.58 -4.77 1.58
C VAL A 68 15.09 -3.53 0.84
N LEU A 69 13.81 -3.20 1.01
CA LEU A 69 13.19 -2.04 0.38
C LEU A 69 13.03 -0.90 1.38
N TYR A 70 13.05 0.33 0.85
CA TYR A 70 12.61 1.54 1.55
C TYR A 70 11.14 1.78 1.23
N GLU A 71 10.32 1.84 2.26
CA GLU A 71 8.88 1.98 2.16
C GLU A 71 8.36 3.06 3.13
N LEU A 72 7.18 3.60 2.89
CA LEU A 72 6.41 4.30 3.90
C LEU A 72 5.68 3.28 4.79
N PRO A 73 5.40 3.60 6.06
CA PRO A 73 4.56 2.80 6.96
C PRO A 73 3.30 2.31 6.25
N ALA A 74 3.09 0.99 6.27
CA ALA A 74 2.03 0.40 5.47
C ALA A 74 1.69 -1.04 5.90
N GLY A 75 0.42 -1.33 6.08
CA GLY A 75 -0.01 -2.66 6.42
C GLY A 75 -1.28 -3.11 5.74
N LYS A 76 -1.64 -4.37 5.98
CA LYS A 76 -2.83 -5.01 5.43
C LYS A 76 -4.07 -4.64 6.23
N LEU A 77 -5.19 -4.48 5.55
CA LEU A 77 -6.47 -4.39 6.22
C LEU A 77 -6.87 -5.76 6.81
N GLU A 78 -7.30 -5.76 8.06
CA GLU A 78 -8.01 -6.88 8.63
C GLU A 78 -9.40 -7.04 8.00
N ILE A 79 -10.06 -8.17 8.25
CA ILE A 79 -11.39 -8.42 7.69
C ILE A 79 -12.39 -7.42 8.27
N ASN A 80 -13.00 -6.61 7.40
CA ASN A 80 -13.95 -5.53 7.74
C ASN A 80 -13.34 -4.36 8.53
N GLU A 81 -12.02 -4.21 8.56
CA GLU A 81 -11.37 -3.05 9.16
C GLU A 81 -11.58 -1.79 8.31
N ASP A 82 -11.85 -0.68 8.97
CA ASP A 82 -11.87 0.63 8.32
C ASP A 82 -10.44 1.07 7.98
N SER A 83 -10.23 1.57 6.77
CA SER A 83 -8.88 1.93 6.30
C SER A 83 -8.25 3.10 7.04
N TYR A 84 -9.05 4.00 7.62
CA TYR A 84 -8.54 5.11 8.43
C TYR A 84 -7.99 4.60 9.76
N GLU A 85 -8.75 3.71 10.43
CA GLU A 85 -8.33 3.09 11.70
C GLU A 85 -7.10 2.19 11.48
N ALA A 86 -7.08 1.42 10.40
CA ALA A 86 -5.90 0.64 10.01
C ALA A 86 -4.66 1.54 9.82
N GLY A 87 -4.82 2.69 9.16
CA GLY A 87 -3.72 3.63 8.96
C GLY A 87 -3.17 4.22 10.26
N LEU A 88 -4.02 4.50 11.25
CA LEU A 88 -3.59 4.94 12.58
C LEU A 88 -2.84 3.83 13.32
N ARG A 89 -3.37 2.61 13.27
CA ARG A 89 -2.80 1.43 13.93
C ARG A 89 -1.43 1.07 13.35
N GLU A 90 -1.33 0.86 12.05
CA GLU A 90 -0.08 0.49 11.37
C GLU A 90 1.02 1.54 11.58
N LEU A 91 0.68 2.83 11.45
CA LEU A 91 1.64 3.90 11.72
C LEU A 91 2.22 3.82 13.13
N GLU A 92 1.39 3.57 14.14
CA GLU A 92 1.85 3.45 15.51
C GLU A 92 2.68 2.19 15.74
N GLU A 93 2.19 1.04 15.30
CA GLU A 93 2.81 -0.26 15.50
C GLU A 93 4.19 -0.32 14.85
N GLU A 94 4.33 0.14 13.62
CA GLU A 94 5.58 0.05 12.87
C GLU A 94 6.58 1.15 13.25
N THR A 95 6.12 2.37 13.54
CA THR A 95 7.02 3.52 13.74
C THR A 95 7.16 3.97 15.18
N GLY A 96 6.22 3.67 16.06
CA GLY A 96 6.14 4.24 17.40
C GLY A 96 5.71 5.71 17.41
N TYR A 97 4.97 6.17 16.38
CA TYR A 97 4.36 7.48 16.33
C TYR A 97 2.84 7.39 16.18
N LYS A 98 2.13 8.13 17.02
CA LYS A 98 0.67 8.34 16.90
C LYS A 98 0.38 9.59 16.10
N ALA A 99 -0.55 9.50 15.16
CA ALA A 99 -1.15 10.66 14.53
C ALA A 99 -2.43 11.09 15.27
N LYS A 100 -2.66 12.39 15.31
CA LYS A 100 -3.95 12.95 15.77
C LYS A 100 -5.06 12.72 14.73
N SER A 101 -4.71 12.79 13.46
CA SER A 101 -5.60 12.60 12.34
C SER A 101 -4.83 12.16 11.08
N LEU A 102 -5.55 11.59 10.13
CA LEU A 102 -5.04 11.25 8.81
C LEU A 102 -5.81 12.04 7.74
N ILE A 103 -5.09 12.67 6.82
CA ILE A 103 -5.69 13.28 5.63
C ILE A 103 -5.72 12.23 4.51
N ASN A 104 -6.89 12.02 3.93
CA ASN A 104 -7.07 11.07 2.84
C ASN A 104 -6.50 11.63 1.52
N TYR A 105 -5.52 10.94 0.96
CA TYR A 105 -4.91 11.24 -0.35
C TYR A 105 -5.43 10.30 -1.46
N GLY A 106 -6.53 9.60 -1.21
CA GLY A 106 -7.19 8.70 -2.15
C GLY A 106 -6.70 7.27 -2.04
N LYS A 107 -6.72 6.57 -3.16
CA LYS A 107 -6.34 5.16 -3.25
C LYS A 107 -5.52 4.89 -4.51
N MET A 108 -4.79 3.79 -4.50
CA MET A 108 -4.08 3.27 -5.66
C MET A 108 -4.38 1.78 -5.87
N TYR A 109 -4.20 1.32 -7.08
CA TYR A 109 -4.26 -0.08 -7.48
C TYR A 109 -2.86 -0.52 -7.88
N PRO A 110 -2.16 -1.33 -7.04
CA PRO A 110 -0.76 -1.69 -7.30
C PRO A 110 -0.61 -2.55 -8.56
N THR A 111 -1.58 -3.40 -8.85
CA THR A 111 -1.52 -4.40 -9.93
C THR A 111 -2.87 -4.59 -10.62
N CYS A 112 -3.36 -3.57 -11.30
CA CYS A 112 -4.72 -3.56 -11.89
C CYS A 112 -4.98 -4.65 -12.96
N GLY A 113 -3.95 -5.34 -13.46
CA GLY A 113 -4.10 -6.36 -14.49
C GLY A 113 -4.65 -7.70 -13.98
N TYR A 114 -4.41 -8.05 -12.72
CA TYR A 114 -4.80 -9.35 -12.17
C TYR A 114 -5.16 -9.34 -10.68
N SER A 115 -4.94 -8.26 -9.95
CA SER A 115 -5.28 -8.16 -8.53
C SER A 115 -6.41 -7.16 -8.32
N ASN A 116 -7.26 -7.46 -7.32
CA ASN A 116 -8.27 -6.52 -6.82
C ASN A 116 -7.75 -5.70 -5.63
N GLU A 117 -6.47 -5.76 -5.32
CA GLU A 117 -5.88 -5.04 -4.20
C GLU A 117 -6.09 -3.53 -4.33
N ILE A 118 -6.47 -2.92 -3.22
CA ILE A 118 -6.60 -1.47 -3.07
C ILE A 118 -5.70 -1.05 -1.92
N ILE A 119 -4.84 -0.05 -2.14
CA ILE A 119 -4.07 0.59 -1.07
C ILE A 119 -4.64 1.99 -0.86
N TYR A 120 -5.09 2.26 0.36
CA TYR A 120 -5.56 3.58 0.79
C TYR A 120 -4.38 4.43 1.24
N LEU A 121 -4.34 5.68 0.78
CA LEU A 121 -3.22 6.58 0.94
C LEU A 121 -3.57 7.71 1.92
N TYR A 122 -2.77 7.87 2.95
CA TYR A 122 -2.99 8.87 3.99
C TYR A 122 -1.73 9.68 4.29
N VAL A 123 -1.92 10.93 4.74
CA VAL A 123 -0.87 11.76 5.31
C VAL A 123 -1.19 12.01 6.78
N ALA A 124 -0.26 11.72 7.66
CA ALA A 124 -0.44 11.86 9.10
C ALA A 124 -0.26 13.30 9.56
N GLU A 125 -1.13 13.74 10.49
CA GLU A 125 -1.06 15.04 11.14
C GLU A 125 -1.00 14.92 12.66
N GLY A 126 -0.32 15.88 13.31
CA GLY A 126 -0.27 15.95 14.76
C GLY A 126 0.47 14.76 15.38
N LEU A 127 1.62 14.40 14.80
CA LEU A 127 2.43 13.28 15.24
C LEU A 127 2.98 13.49 16.65
N SER A 128 2.94 12.45 17.46
CA SER A 128 3.53 12.39 18.80
C SER A 128 4.19 11.02 19.01
N LYS A 129 5.24 10.99 19.82
CA LYS A 129 5.92 9.73 20.15
C LYS A 129 4.99 8.80 20.92
N SER A 130 5.05 7.54 20.59
CA SER A 130 4.38 6.41 21.22
C SER A 130 5.33 5.21 21.32
N GLN A 131 4.80 4.04 21.59
CA GLN A 131 5.56 2.81 21.66
C GLN A 131 5.36 1.99 20.39
N ARG A 132 6.45 1.50 19.83
CA ARG A 132 6.47 0.58 18.71
C ARG A 132 6.03 -0.81 19.16
N ASN A 133 5.26 -1.51 18.35
CA ASN A 133 4.74 -2.84 18.66
C ASN A 133 4.63 -3.69 17.39
N LEU A 134 5.77 -4.19 16.89
CA LEU A 134 5.82 -5.05 15.71
C LEU A 134 5.27 -6.43 16.01
N ASP A 135 4.72 -7.08 14.99
CA ASP A 135 4.40 -8.50 15.02
C ASP A 135 5.67 -9.35 15.19
N GLU A 136 5.54 -10.58 15.71
CA GLU A 136 6.70 -11.46 16.01
C GLU A 136 7.52 -11.80 14.77
N ASP A 137 6.93 -11.78 13.59
CA ASP A 137 7.57 -12.07 12.30
C ASP A 137 7.88 -10.81 11.47
N GLU A 138 7.75 -9.61 12.05
CA GLU A 138 8.09 -8.34 11.42
C GLU A 138 9.47 -7.84 11.86
N PHE A 139 10.33 -7.60 10.87
CA PHE A 139 11.68 -7.07 11.05
C PHE A 139 11.81 -5.79 10.23
N ILE A 140 11.46 -4.67 10.87
CA ILE A 140 11.47 -3.34 10.27
C ILE A 140 12.45 -2.45 11.01
N ASP A 141 13.29 -1.72 10.28
CA ASP A 141 14.11 -0.62 10.81
C ASP A 141 13.56 0.71 10.27
N ILE A 142 13.58 1.77 11.08
CA ILE A 142 13.07 3.09 10.67
C ILE A 142 14.20 4.10 10.47
N GLU A 143 14.05 4.93 9.45
CA GLU A 143 14.98 5.99 9.11
C GLU A 143 14.25 7.31 8.87
N PHE A 144 14.80 8.41 9.41
CA PHE A 144 14.26 9.75 9.23
C PHE A 144 15.04 10.46 8.12
N VAL A 145 14.39 10.66 6.98
CA VAL A 145 15.04 11.16 5.77
C VAL A 145 14.42 12.49 5.34
N GLU A 146 15.25 13.51 5.10
CA GLU A 146 14.80 14.80 4.56
C GLU A 146 14.01 14.58 3.26
N ILE A 147 12.91 15.32 3.07
CA ILE A 147 12.00 15.13 1.92
C ILE A 147 12.73 15.26 0.56
N ASP A 148 13.68 16.20 0.45
CA ASP A 148 14.46 16.37 -0.79
C ASP A 148 15.34 15.16 -1.06
N LYS A 149 15.88 14.52 -0.01
CA LYS A 149 16.65 13.30 -0.14
C LYS A 149 15.78 12.10 -0.55
N VAL A 150 14.55 12.03 -0.03
CA VAL A 150 13.57 11.00 -0.48
C VAL A 150 13.29 11.13 -1.97
N ILE A 151 13.14 12.38 -2.47
CA ILE A 151 12.96 12.64 -3.91
C ILE A 151 14.17 12.15 -4.72
N GLU A 152 15.40 12.43 -4.24
CA GLU A 152 16.61 11.91 -4.87
C GLU A 152 16.64 10.39 -4.89
N MET A 153 16.29 9.74 -3.77
CA MET A 153 16.26 8.28 -3.66
C MET A 153 15.24 7.64 -4.64
N ILE A 154 14.09 8.29 -4.85
CA ILE A 154 13.11 7.86 -5.86
C ILE A 154 13.72 7.99 -7.26
N ASN A 155 14.31 9.14 -7.60
CA ASN A 155 14.90 9.40 -8.91
C ASN A 155 16.08 8.48 -9.25
N GLN A 156 16.83 8.05 -8.23
CA GLN A 156 17.95 7.12 -8.36
C GLN A 156 17.52 5.65 -8.36
N GLY A 157 16.23 5.35 -8.16
CA GLY A 157 15.72 3.99 -8.08
C GLY A 157 16.13 3.23 -6.79
N ILE A 158 16.50 3.95 -5.74
CA ILE A 158 16.75 3.38 -4.41
C ILE A 158 15.40 3.05 -3.75
N ILE A 159 14.44 3.98 -3.78
CA ILE A 159 13.05 3.71 -3.43
C ILE A 159 12.34 3.17 -4.67
N LYS A 160 11.88 1.92 -4.59
CA LYS A 160 11.25 1.19 -5.70
C LYS A 160 9.79 0.88 -5.42
N ASP A 161 9.36 0.97 -4.17
CA ASP A 161 8.02 0.62 -3.75
C ASP A 161 6.97 1.58 -4.34
N ALA A 162 6.00 1.00 -5.05
CA ALA A 162 5.01 1.76 -5.81
C ALA A 162 4.09 2.63 -4.93
N LYS A 163 3.66 2.12 -3.76
CA LYS A 163 2.79 2.87 -2.85
C LYS A 163 3.50 4.09 -2.27
N THR A 164 4.77 3.93 -1.91
CA THR A 164 5.64 5.00 -1.41
C THR A 164 5.83 6.08 -2.46
N ILE A 165 6.24 5.71 -3.68
CA ILE A 165 6.42 6.65 -4.79
C ILE A 165 5.11 7.37 -5.10
N CYS A 166 3.99 6.65 -5.15
CA CYS A 166 2.68 7.22 -5.44
C CYS A 166 2.27 8.26 -4.38
N LEU A 167 2.35 7.93 -3.09
CA LEU A 167 1.92 8.83 -2.02
C LEU A 167 2.82 10.06 -1.91
N ILE A 168 4.15 9.89 -1.96
CA ILE A 168 5.11 11.01 -1.98
C ILE A 168 4.83 11.93 -3.17
N SER A 169 4.64 11.37 -4.37
CA SER A 169 4.34 12.17 -5.56
C SER A 169 3.03 12.95 -5.43
N LYS A 170 1.97 12.33 -4.92
CA LYS A 170 0.67 13.00 -4.67
C LYS A 170 0.81 14.13 -3.64
N TYR A 171 1.55 13.88 -2.56
CA TYR A 171 1.82 14.88 -1.54
C TYR A 171 2.56 16.09 -2.10
N LEU A 172 3.63 15.87 -2.87
CA LEU A 172 4.40 16.94 -3.49
C LEU A 172 3.58 17.74 -4.50
N LEU A 173 2.75 17.07 -5.32
CA LEU A 173 1.87 17.75 -6.28
C LEU A 173 0.80 18.62 -5.60
N ALA A 174 0.24 18.14 -4.48
CA ALA A 174 -0.75 18.90 -3.73
C ALA A 174 -0.16 20.11 -3.00
N ASN A 175 1.14 20.09 -2.66
CA ASN A 175 1.83 21.13 -1.91
C ASN A 175 2.78 21.97 -2.78
N LYS A 176 2.74 21.82 -4.11
CA LYS A 176 3.43 22.76 -5.02
C LYS A 176 2.80 24.15 -4.90
N LYS A 177 3.55 25.11 -4.35
CA LYS A 177 3.25 26.53 -4.41
C LYS A 177 3.73 27.13 -5.73
#